data_b9fa9d469e513edfe5f034ebdcc9065f
#
_entry.id   b9fa9d469e513edfe5f034ebdcc9065f
#
_cell.length_a   1.000
_cell.length_b   1.000
_cell.length_c   1.000
_cell.angle_alpha   90.00
_cell.angle_beta   90.00
_cell.angle_gamma   90.00
#
_symmetry.space_group_name_H-M   'P 1'
#
loop_
_entity.id
_entity.type
_entity.pdbx_description
1 polymer ?
#
loop_
_entity_poly.entity_id
_entity_poly.type
_entity_poly.pdbx_seq_one_letter_code
_entity_poly.pdbx_strand_id
1 'polypeptide(L)'
;MKKLKYTLIALLVLCMTGCNESSFLEEDPRASLYPENLLVDYSGFQSMVTSLYGMMRNEYRRADALGGGLPLVLHSAWGCGVDNSWSNNSHSDFKYMYYPSQINQTDLQIFQNIFQWCYRIINTANMVISRAEGSGIDWKGTETEAAAHKNKIIAQARFFRAWAYRHLTYSFGAVPLSTEEITGMNYRNDWERNSVESIREVMEQDFAFAMNNLPLREESNSKISGAMARHYLGELYLAMDQPSKAVEVLKPLAEGSEYSLITNRFGKNSANPGCPFIDVFRTPMYADGNTEVLYAFVNTEPENSAFGTAEVYMKSTYKNYYSNDGVINKSNKYDPDYTSGAATWPQVFWINNGGKGAGRCVPSRGAFRLYNYKDQGTQDDRVSDYAVVWTINEKGADGKITEFLNNGKMVVDTTVTAAMLDDNKTTIKKYNWPTTRKWDYVAPLLANGDKDGCYQDIVYLRLADTYLLYAEALLKNNQAGEAIKWINKVRNRSNAVSITEAELTAGGIDFILDERSRELLSEEERRHTLIRVSQEKGGDERDVNNYFKRRMRQLNEIAGREARGMNSYDTPVLFPIPQEFIDSNTGRQLENNPGYL
;
A
#
# COMPACT_ATOMS: atom_id res chain seq x y z
N MET A 1 42.11 73.80 2.50
CA MET A 1 41.98 72.65 1.60
C MET A 1 42.63 71.36 2.11
N LYS A 2 43.80 71.35 2.73
CA LYS A 2 44.40 70.11 3.25
C LYS A 2 43.62 69.46 4.39
N LYS A 3 43.11 70.26 5.36
CA LYS A 3 42.31 69.71 6.45
C LYS A 3 40.99 69.07 6.00
N LEU A 4 40.34 69.60 4.95
CA LEU A 4 39.10 69.05 4.41
C LEU A 4 39.32 67.68 3.73
N LYS A 5 40.46 67.46 3.10
CA LYS A 5 40.83 66.17 2.50
C LYS A 5 41.06 65.09 3.54
N TYR A 6 41.70 65.40 4.67
CA TYR A 6 41.92 64.46 5.74
C TYR A 6 40.63 64.08 6.47
N THR A 7 39.71 65.04 6.62
CA THR A 7 38.38 64.76 7.21
C THR A 7 37.52 63.90 6.30
N LEU A 8 37.59 64.08 4.98
CA LEU A 8 36.88 63.24 4.00
C LEU A 8 37.45 61.81 3.96
N ILE A 9 38.80 61.65 4.03
CA ILE A 9 39.46 60.34 4.07
C ILE A 9 39.14 59.62 5.42
N ALA A 10 39.12 60.31 6.52
CA ALA A 10 38.74 59.72 7.81
C ALA A 10 37.27 59.28 7.82
N LEU A 11 36.35 60.03 7.20
CA LEU A 11 34.96 59.64 7.02
C LEU A 11 34.79 58.42 6.14
N LEU A 12 35.58 58.33 5.04
CA LEU A 12 35.55 57.19 4.11
C LEU A 12 36.07 55.90 4.80
N VAL A 13 37.10 56.02 5.65
CA VAL A 13 37.65 54.85 6.42
C VAL A 13 36.67 54.43 7.49
N LEU A 14 35.92 55.33 8.17
CA LEU A 14 34.88 54.95 9.10
C LEU A 14 33.69 54.27 8.45
N CYS A 15 33.37 54.57 7.19
CA CYS A 15 32.31 53.84 6.45
C CYS A 15 32.73 52.45 5.98
N MET A 16 34.02 52.14 5.96
CA MET A 16 34.53 50.81 5.56
C MET A 16 34.63 49.81 6.75
N THR A 17 34.45 50.24 7.98
CA THR A 17 34.55 49.37 9.15
C THR A 17 33.20 48.98 9.76
N GLY A 18 32.11 49.32 9.10
CA GLY A 18 30.76 49.25 9.68
C GLY A 18 29.83 48.15 9.19
N CYS A 19 30.21 47.32 8.25
CA CYS A 19 29.37 46.23 7.81
C CYS A 19 30.08 44.89 7.97
N ASN A 20 29.70 44.13 8.92
CA ASN A 20 29.97 42.72 8.93
C ASN A 20 28.98 42.09 7.93
N GLU A 21 29.36 42.01 6.64
CA GLU A 21 28.51 41.54 5.56
C GLU A 21 27.91 40.15 5.84
N SER A 22 28.62 39.30 6.61
CA SER A 22 28.14 37.99 6.96
C SER A 22 26.90 38.00 7.87
N SER A 23 26.79 38.96 8.80
CA SER A 23 25.61 39.04 9.68
C SER A 23 24.44 39.83 9.06
N PHE A 24 24.70 40.65 8.04
CA PHE A 24 23.65 41.39 7.33
C PHE A 24 22.98 40.55 6.23
N LEU A 25 23.69 39.55 5.73
CA LEU A 25 23.18 38.61 4.73
C LEU A 25 22.67 37.32 5.36
N GLU A 26 22.78 37.19 6.69
CA GLU A 26 22.20 36.08 7.40
C GLU A 26 20.68 36.31 7.51
N GLU A 27 19.93 35.68 6.58
CA GLU A 27 18.48 35.60 6.73
C GLU A 27 18.19 34.82 8.03
N ASP A 28 17.70 35.51 9.05
CA ASP A 28 17.09 34.87 10.23
C ASP A 28 15.58 34.74 9.99
N PRO A 29 15.14 33.68 9.32
CA PRO A 29 13.74 33.49 8.97
C PRO A 29 12.95 32.97 10.19
N ARG A 30 12.82 33.79 11.23
CA ARG A 30 12.12 33.44 12.48
C ARG A 30 10.67 33.02 12.28
N ALA A 31 10.10 33.26 11.10
CA ALA A 31 8.73 32.92 10.74
C ALA A 31 8.62 31.63 9.87
N SER A 32 9.73 31.05 9.43
CA SER A 32 9.76 29.86 8.58
C SER A 32 10.39 28.68 9.30
N LEU A 33 9.78 27.50 9.18
CA LEU A 33 10.33 26.27 9.75
C LEU A 33 11.38 25.70 8.77
N TYR A 34 12.64 25.81 9.14
CA TYR A 34 13.78 25.13 8.48
C TYR A 34 14.28 23.99 9.36
N PRO A 35 14.92 22.98 8.79
CA PRO A 35 15.50 21.90 9.57
C PRO A 35 16.45 22.38 10.68
N GLU A 36 17.18 23.46 10.45
CA GLU A 36 18.14 24.03 11.39
C GLU A 36 17.50 24.62 12.65
N ASN A 37 16.30 25.20 12.53
CA ASN A 37 15.58 25.78 13.67
C ASN A 37 14.50 24.84 14.23
N LEU A 38 14.13 23.79 13.48
CA LEU A 38 13.15 22.80 13.91
C LEU A 38 13.79 21.65 14.68
N LEU A 39 14.96 21.14 14.21
CA LEU A 39 15.59 19.93 14.76
C LEU A 39 16.56 20.25 15.90
N VAL A 40 16.11 21.04 16.87
CA VAL A 40 16.86 21.48 18.05
C VAL A 40 16.39 20.82 19.35
N ASP A 41 15.21 20.19 19.32
CA ASP A 41 14.65 19.49 20.48
C ASP A 41 13.81 18.27 20.06
N TYR A 42 13.39 17.47 21.04
CA TYR A 42 12.57 16.27 20.82
C TYR A 42 11.26 16.56 20.06
N SER A 43 10.62 17.70 20.33
CA SER A 43 9.36 18.10 19.68
C SER A 43 9.55 18.35 18.18
N GLY A 44 10.64 18.98 17.80
CA GLY A 44 10.99 19.20 16.41
C GLY A 44 11.25 17.89 15.66
N PHE A 45 11.98 16.98 16.28
CA PHE A 45 12.20 15.64 15.72
C PHE A 45 10.89 14.84 15.60
N GLN A 46 9.99 14.89 16.60
CA GLN A 46 8.67 14.28 16.49
C GLN A 46 7.86 14.85 15.32
N SER A 47 7.94 16.15 15.07
CA SER A 47 7.26 16.80 13.95
C SER A 47 7.79 16.27 12.60
N MET A 48 9.10 16.08 12.46
CA MET A 48 9.70 15.49 11.25
C MET A 48 9.31 14.04 11.07
N VAL A 49 9.31 13.23 12.13
CA VAL A 49 8.79 11.85 12.06
C VAL A 49 7.32 11.84 11.68
N THR A 50 6.51 12.77 12.18
CA THR A 50 5.11 12.92 11.79
C THR A 50 4.96 13.18 10.28
N SER A 51 5.88 13.93 9.68
CA SER A 51 5.89 14.12 8.22
C SER A 51 6.14 12.81 7.46
N LEU A 52 6.99 11.92 7.97
CA LEU A 52 7.21 10.58 7.40
C LEU A 52 5.94 9.72 7.42
N TYR A 53 5.17 9.77 8.53
CA TYR A 53 3.83 9.14 8.57
C TYR A 53 2.89 9.72 7.51
N GLY A 54 2.91 11.05 7.33
CA GLY A 54 2.14 11.72 6.27
C GLY A 54 2.55 11.27 4.87
N MET A 55 3.85 11.09 4.63
CA MET A 55 4.36 10.58 3.35
C MET A 55 3.96 9.12 3.12
N MET A 56 4.06 8.24 4.13
CA MET A 56 3.61 6.85 4.04
C MET A 56 2.13 6.76 3.68
N ARG A 57 1.29 7.60 4.26
CA ARG A 57 -0.14 7.64 3.98
C ARG A 57 -0.46 7.93 2.51
N ASN A 58 0.43 8.60 1.77
CA ASN A 58 0.24 8.89 0.34
C ASN A 58 0.16 7.62 -0.52
N GLU A 59 0.59 6.47 -0.02
CA GLU A 59 0.37 5.19 -0.69
C GLU A 59 -1.12 4.94 -0.98
N TYR A 60 -2.00 5.30 -0.04
CA TYR A 60 -3.44 5.06 -0.13
C TYR A 60 -4.25 6.31 -0.56
N ARG A 61 -3.57 7.43 -0.77
CA ARG A 61 -4.16 8.67 -1.30
C ARG A 61 -4.04 8.73 -2.81
N ARG A 62 -4.76 9.68 -3.41
CA ARG A 62 -4.62 9.95 -4.85
C ARG A 62 -3.19 10.39 -5.15
N ALA A 63 -2.63 9.84 -6.22
CA ALA A 63 -1.29 10.21 -6.67
C ALA A 63 -1.18 11.65 -7.21
N ASP A 64 -2.31 12.29 -7.55
CA ASP A 64 -2.35 13.71 -7.90
C ASP A 64 -1.94 14.63 -6.74
N ALA A 65 -2.07 14.20 -5.49
CA ALA A 65 -1.50 14.88 -4.33
C ALA A 65 0.04 14.99 -4.40
N LEU A 66 0.68 14.21 -5.26
CA LEU A 66 2.12 14.23 -5.54
C LEU A 66 2.47 15.06 -6.80
N GLY A 67 1.49 15.74 -7.42
CA GLY A 67 1.71 16.66 -8.51
C GLY A 67 1.47 16.13 -9.92
N GLY A 68 0.91 14.94 -10.08
CA GLY A 68 0.79 14.29 -11.40
C GLY A 68 -0.63 14.16 -11.99
N GLY A 69 -1.66 14.68 -11.35
CA GLY A 69 -3.03 14.64 -11.90
C GLY A 69 -3.66 13.25 -12.06
N LEU A 70 -2.97 12.19 -11.62
CA LEU A 70 -3.43 10.81 -11.77
C LEU A 70 -4.44 10.45 -10.69
N PRO A 71 -5.67 10.05 -11.05
CA PRO A 71 -6.70 9.64 -10.11
C PRO A 71 -6.46 8.19 -9.61
N LEU A 72 -5.25 7.87 -9.19
CA LEU A 72 -4.78 6.55 -8.78
C LEU A 72 -4.19 6.62 -7.37
N VAL A 73 -4.24 5.50 -6.66
CA VAL A 73 -3.43 5.29 -5.47
C VAL A 73 -2.12 4.61 -5.87
N LEU A 74 -1.01 4.94 -5.21
CA LEU A 74 0.27 4.29 -5.48
C LEU A 74 0.17 2.78 -5.24
N HIS A 75 -0.55 2.37 -4.20
CA HIS A 75 -0.83 0.96 -3.89
C HIS A 75 -1.36 0.17 -5.09
N SER A 76 -2.11 0.79 -5.99
CA SER A 76 -2.64 0.10 -7.17
C SER A 76 -1.55 -0.41 -8.13
N ALA A 77 -0.35 0.17 -8.10
CA ALA A 77 0.77 -0.32 -8.88
C ALA A 77 1.26 -1.71 -8.42
N TRP A 78 1.00 -2.05 -7.17
CA TRP A 78 1.41 -3.32 -6.57
C TRP A 78 0.26 -4.29 -6.30
N GLY A 79 -0.94 -3.75 -6.12
CA GLY A 79 -2.15 -4.54 -5.86
C GLY A 79 -2.99 -4.84 -7.11
N CYS A 80 -2.64 -4.30 -8.28
CA CYS A 80 -3.40 -4.49 -9.52
C CYS A 80 -2.48 -4.87 -10.69
N GLY A 81 -2.99 -5.63 -11.68
CA GLY A 81 -2.14 -6.19 -12.74
C GLY A 81 -1.20 -7.27 -12.20
N VAL A 82 -1.68 -8.06 -11.27
CA VAL A 82 -1.01 -9.19 -10.62
C VAL A 82 -1.84 -10.47 -10.81
N ASP A 83 -1.37 -11.60 -10.29
CA ASP A 83 -2.02 -12.89 -10.50
C ASP A 83 -3.49 -12.92 -10.04
N ASN A 84 -3.83 -12.28 -8.92
CA ASN A 84 -5.15 -12.33 -8.31
C ASN A 84 -6.05 -11.11 -8.60
N SER A 85 -5.52 -10.10 -9.31
CA SER A 85 -6.31 -8.90 -9.63
C SER A 85 -5.83 -8.20 -10.90
N TRP A 86 -6.74 -7.47 -11.54
CA TRP A 86 -6.48 -6.76 -12.79
C TRP A 86 -7.30 -5.47 -12.90
N SER A 87 -6.91 -4.59 -13.81
CA SER A 87 -7.67 -3.39 -14.08
C SER A 87 -8.75 -3.62 -15.12
N ASN A 88 -9.97 -3.18 -14.81
CA ASN A 88 -11.10 -3.16 -15.73
C ASN A 88 -11.25 -1.81 -16.47
N ASN A 89 -10.32 -0.89 -16.29
CA ASN A 89 -10.43 0.46 -16.84
C ASN A 89 -9.61 0.59 -18.12
N SER A 90 -10.24 1.05 -19.20
CA SER A 90 -9.60 1.29 -20.50
C SER A 90 -8.87 2.64 -20.60
N HIS A 91 -8.87 3.45 -19.54
CA HIS A 91 -8.20 4.74 -19.55
C HIS A 91 -6.68 4.60 -19.71
N SER A 92 -6.06 5.54 -20.43
CA SER A 92 -4.62 5.51 -20.72
C SER A 92 -3.74 5.37 -19.48
N ASP A 93 -4.13 6.01 -18.39
CA ASP A 93 -3.37 6.05 -17.14
C ASP A 93 -3.35 4.72 -16.38
N PHE A 94 -4.23 3.77 -16.75
CA PHE A 94 -4.33 2.45 -16.13
C PHE A 94 -3.75 1.34 -16.98
N LYS A 95 -3.15 1.66 -18.12
CA LYS A 95 -2.64 0.66 -19.06
C LYS A 95 -1.55 -0.22 -18.48
N TYR A 96 -0.74 0.29 -17.57
CA TYR A 96 0.28 -0.51 -16.87
C TYR A 96 -0.32 -1.63 -16.00
N MET A 97 -1.61 -1.52 -15.63
CA MET A 97 -2.35 -2.56 -14.92
C MET A 97 -2.90 -3.65 -15.84
N TYR A 98 -2.89 -3.41 -17.15
CA TYR A 98 -3.14 -4.43 -18.18
C TYR A 98 -1.79 -5.02 -18.56
N TYR A 99 -1.35 -5.97 -17.84
CA TYR A 99 -0.10 -6.59 -18.20
C TYR A 99 -0.10 -7.08 -19.66
N PRO A 100 0.96 -6.96 -20.37
CA PRO A 100 2.32 -6.44 -20.19
C PRO A 100 2.84 -5.54 -21.30
N SER A 101 2.17 -5.41 -22.44
CA SER A 101 2.67 -4.66 -23.59
C SER A 101 2.73 -3.14 -23.38
N GLN A 102 2.33 -2.67 -22.22
CA GLN A 102 2.17 -1.25 -21.94
C GLN A 102 2.99 -0.77 -20.73
N ILE A 103 3.71 -1.68 -20.08
CA ILE A 103 4.73 -1.29 -19.10
C ILE A 103 5.99 -0.76 -19.80
N ASN A 104 6.15 -0.99 -21.09
CA ASN A 104 7.32 -0.57 -21.89
C ASN A 104 7.45 0.96 -22.08
N GLN A 105 6.71 1.76 -21.34
CA GLN A 105 6.78 3.22 -21.38
C GLN A 105 7.53 3.72 -20.15
N THR A 106 8.75 4.19 -20.36
CA THR A 106 9.63 4.73 -19.32
C THR A 106 9.20 6.09 -18.79
N ASP A 107 8.29 6.75 -19.49
CA ASP A 107 7.75 8.08 -19.21
C ASP A 107 6.39 8.06 -18.47
N LEU A 108 5.89 6.87 -18.05
CA LEU A 108 4.67 6.81 -17.30
C LEU A 108 4.81 7.49 -15.93
N GLN A 109 3.98 8.49 -15.71
CA GLN A 109 4.00 9.33 -14.51
C GLN A 109 3.92 8.54 -13.20
N ILE A 110 3.24 7.37 -13.19
CA ILE A 110 3.13 6.55 -11.99
C ILE A 110 4.50 6.04 -11.50
N PHE A 111 5.38 5.63 -12.42
CA PHE A 111 6.71 5.14 -12.04
C PHE A 111 7.58 6.24 -11.49
N GLN A 112 7.52 7.42 -12.10
CA GLN A 112 8.18 8.62 -11.60
C GLN A 112 7.67 9.00 -10.21
N ASN A 113 6.35 9.03 -10.01
CA ASN A 113 5.75 9.35 -8.73
C ASN A 113 6.19 8.39 -7.63
N ILE A 114 6.21 7.07 -7.88
CA ILE A 114 6.67 6.05 -6.92
C ILE A 114 8.14 6.30 -6.58
N PHE A 115 8.98 6.47 -7.60
CA PHE A 115 10.42 6.65 -7.43
C PHE A 115 10.74 7.90 -6.59
N GLN A 116 10.18 9.04 -6.97
CA GLN A 116 10.36 10.30 -6.26
C GLN A 116 9.80 10.26 -4.84
N TRP A 117 8.64 9.64 -4.64
CA TRP A 117 8.02 9.49 -3.33
C TRP A 117 8.91 8.69 -2.37
N CYS A 118 9.45 7.55 -2.82
CA CYS A 118 10.38 6.76 -2.03
C CYS A 118 11.64 7.54 -1.66
N TYR A 119 12.25 8.25 -2.61
CA TYR A 119 13.46 9.02 -2.32
C TYR A 119 13.22 10.25 -1.44
N ARG A 120 12.04 10.85 -1.48
CA ARG A 120 11.65 11.89 -0.51
C ARG A 120 11.58 11.32 0.91
N ILE A 121 10.99 10.14 1.09
CA ILE A 121 10.97 9.44 2.39
C ILE A 121 12.39 9.12 2.85
N ILE A 122 13.22 8.56 1.97
CA ILE A 122 14.63 8.22 2.27
C ILE A 122 15.41 9.46 2.70
N ASN A 123 15.33 10.55 1.94
CA ASN A 123 16.07 11.76 2.29
C ASN A 123 15.59 12.40 3.60
N THR A 124 14.28 12.42 3.85
CA THR A 124 13.73 12.90 5.12
C THR A 124 14.16 12.01 6.29
N ALA A 125 14.18 10.70 6.10
CA ALA A 125 14.68 9.76 7.12
C ALA A 125 16.19 9.95 7.36
N ASN A 126 16.99 10.12 6.31
CA ASN A 126 18.42 10.41 6.40
C ASN A 126 18.68 11.70 7.20
N MET A 127 17.91 12.76 6.91
CA MET A 127 17.96 14.03 7.66
C MET A 127 17.73 13.79 9.16
N VAL A 128 16.65 13.08 9.51
CA VAL A 128 16.34 12.79 10.92
C VAL A 128 17.46 11.99 11.59
N ILE A 129 17.95 10.95 10.91
CA ILE A 129 18.99 10.06 11.45
C ILE A 129 20.30 10.84 11.66
N SER A 130 20.78 11.56 10.66
CA SER A 130 22.05 12.27 10.72
C SER A 130 22.02 13.42 11.73
N ARG A 131 20.96 14.22 11.72
CA ARG A 131 20.84 15.37 12.62
C ARG A 131 20.60 14.97 14.07
N ALA A 132 19.96 13.82 14.34
CA ALA A 132 19.81 13.28 15.69
C ALA A 132 21.14 12.94 16.39
N GLU A 133 22.23 12.78 15.65
CA GLU A 133 23.58 12.60 16.19
C GLU A 133 24.28 13.92 16.53
N GLY A 134 23.65 15.07 16.23
CA GLY A 134 24.16 16.39 16.55
C GLY A 134 24.27 16.65 18.06
N SER A 135 25.15 17.60 18.44
CA SER A 135 25.28 18.06 19.81
C SER A 135 24.27 19.17 20.15
N GLY A 136 23.93 19.31 21.44
CA GLY A 136 23.10 20.42 21.91
C GLY A 136 21.59 20.22 21.72
N ILE A 137 21.13 19.05 21.32
CA ILE A 137 19.70 18.74 21.15
C ILE A 137 19.08 18.48 22.53
N ASP A 138 17.99 19.15 22.81
CA ASP A 138 17.20 18.92 24.02
C ASP A 138 16.22 17.75 23.85
N TRP A 139 16.67 16.54 24.20
CA TRP A 139 15.88 15.31 24.13
C TRP A 139 14.82 15.17 25.22
N LYS A 140 14.72 16.11 26.16
CA LYS A 140 13.78 16.13 27.28
C LYS A 140 13.91 14.95 28.23
N GLY A 141 13.61 15.23 29.52
CA GLY A 141 13.61 14.24 30.58
C GLY A 141 14.97 13.98 31.21
N THR A 142 15.08 12.88 31.93
CA THR A 142 16.34 12.37 32.51
C THR A 142 17.27 11.85 31.39
N GLU A 143 18.51 11.62 31.70
CA GLU A 143 19.48 11.07 30.73
C GLU A 143 19.00 9.76 30.08
N THR A 144 18.37 8.87 30.85
CA THR A 144 17.79 7.62 30.35
C THR A 144 16.60 7.86 29.43
N GLU A 145 15.69 8.78 29.81
CA GLU A 145 14.54 9.15 28.96
C GLU A 145 14.97 9.87 27.70
N ALA A 146 15.96 10.76 27.78
CA ALA A 146 16.52 11.45 26.63
C ALA A 146 17.15 10.48 25.63
N ALA A 147 17.90 9.47 26.10
CA ALA A 147 18.43 8.41 25.26
C ALA A 147 17.32 7.55 24.62
N ALA A 148 16.26 7.24 25.36
CA ALA A 148 15.12 6.50 24.85
C ALA A 148 14.36 7.31 23.78
N HIS A 149 14.14 8.61 24.00
CA HIS A 149 13.51 9.51 23.04
C HIS A 149 14.31 9.59 21.74
N LYS A 150 15.64 9.80 21.84
CA LYS A 150 16.56 9.80 20.69
C LYS A 150 16.45 8.48 19.92
N ASN A 151 16.58 7.35 20.59
CA ASN A 151 16.56 6.04 19.97
C ASN A 151 15.20 5.76 19.30
N LYS A 152 14.09 6.15 19.91
CA LYS A 152 12.74 6.01 19.32
C LYS A 152 12.60 6.81 18.04
N ILE A 153 13.09 8.05 18.00
CA ILE A 153 13.08 8.90 16.79
C ILE A 153 13.90 8.26 15.67
N ILE A 154 15.15 7.86 15.98
CA ILE A 154 16.02 7.21 14.99
C ILE A 154 15.41 5.89 14.50
N ALA A 155 14.82 5.10 15.40
CA ALA A 155 14.18 3.83 15.06
C ALA A 155 13.04 3.99 14.07
N GLN A 156 12.17 4.99 14.28
CA GLN A 156 11.10 5.31 13.34
C GLN A 156 11.65 5.78 11.99
N ALA A 157 12.65 6.67 11.98
CA ALA A 157 13.25 7.15 10.74
C ALA A 157 13.92 6.01 9.94
N ARG A 158 14.67 5.13 10.63
CA ARG A 158 15.28 3.94 10.01
C ARG A 158 14.22 3.00 9.46
N PHE A 159 13.13 2.77 10.19
CA PHE A 159 12.01 1.98 9.68
C PHE A 159 11.49 2.53 8.34
N PHE A 160 11.22 3.84 8.27
CA PHE A 160 10.72 4.47 7.05
C PHE A 160 11.72 4.38 5.89
N ARG A 161 13.02 4.51 6.16
CA ARG A 161 14.06 4.35 5.13
C ARG A 161 14.07 2.93 4.55
N ALA A 162 14.11 1.92 5.42
CA ALA A 162 14.07 0.52 4.99
C ALA A 162 12.77 0.19 4.25
N TRP A 163 11.64 0.69 4.73
CA TRP A 163 10.32 0.52 4.10
C TRP A 163 10.27 1.16 2.69
N ALA A 164 10.84 2.33 2.51
CA ALA A 164 10.92 2.96 1.19
C ALA A 164 11.86 2.19 0.23
N TYR A 165 13.00 1.68 0.73
CA TYR A 165 13.87 0.80 -0.07
C TYR A 165 13.22 -0.53 -0.40
N ARG A 166 12.35 -1.07 0.45
CA ARG A 166 11.53 -2.24 0.14
C ARG A 166 10.68 -2.01 -1.11
N HIS A 167 9.98 -0.88 -1.18
CA HIS A 167 9.20 -0.52 -2.37
C HIS A 167 10.07 -0.35 -3.61
N LEU A 168 11.22 0.31 -3.48
CA LEU A 168 12.14 0.52 -4.60
C LEU A 168 12.70 -0.80 -5.13
N THR A 169 13.18 -1.68 -4.26
CA THR A 169 13.83 -2.94 -4.67
C THR A 169 12.86 -3.91 -5.32
N TYR A 170 11.62 -4.02 -4.83
CA TYR A 170 10.61 -4.87 -5.47
C TYR A 170 9.98 -4.24 -6.72
N SER A 171 10.00 -2.91 -6.85
CA SER A 171 9.47 -2.24 -8.03
C SER A 171 10.50 -2.13 -9.16
N PHE A 172 11.72 -1.71 -8.83
CA PHE A 172 12.74 -1.28 -9.79
C PHE A 172 14.03 -2.12 -9.75
N GLY A 173 14.16 -3.04 -8.78
CA GLY A 173 15.38 -3.82 -8.59
C GLY A 173 16.54 -2.96 -8.04
N ALA A 174 17.70 -3.03 -8.70
CA ALA A 174 18.85 -2.19 -8.38
C ALA A 174 18.53 -0.70 -8.56
N VAL A 175 18.82 0.11 -7.54
CA VAL A 175 18.54 1.55 -7.51
C VAL A 175 19.65 2.29 -6.76
N PRO A 176 19.79 3.60 -6.84
CA PRO A 176 20.74 4.36 -6.03
C PRO A 176 20.55 4.15 -4.53
N LEU A 177 21.65 3.89 -3.83
CA LEU A 177 21.67 3.79 -2.37
C LEU A 177 22.12 5.12 -1.77
N SER A 178 21.24 5.78 -1.03
CA SER A 178 21.51 7.02 -0.32
C SER A 178 21.26 6.80 1.18
N THR A 179 22.32 6.97 1.98
CA THR A 179 22.26 6.83 3.46
C THR A 179 22.57 8.15 4.17
N GLU A 180 22.80 9.22 3.41
CA GLU A 180 23.11 10.55 3.88
C GLU A 180 22.03 11.55 3.47
N GLU A 181 21.85 12.62 4.26
CA GLU A 181 20.99 13.74 3.89
C GLU A 181 21.55 14.42 2.64
N ILE A 182 20.73 14.49 1.57
CA ILE A 182 21.06 15.25 0.36
C ILE A 182 20.46 16.65 0.48
N THR A 183 21.32 17.63 0.39
CA THR A 183 21.01 19.06 0.40
C THR A 183 21.43 19.71 -0.92
N GLY A 184 21.15 21.02 -1.09
CA GLY A 184 21.67 21.76 -2.24
C GLY A 184 23.20 21.83 -2.32
N MET A 185 23.91 21.58 -1.20
CA MET A 185 25.38 21.68 -1.14
C MET A 185 26.10 20.38 -1.53
N ASN A 186 25.46 19.23 -1.36
CA ASN A 186 26.02 17.92 -1.71
C ASN A 186 25.18 17.19 -2.77
N TYR A 187 24.47 17.97 -3.60
CA TYR A 187 23.72 17.45 -4.74
C TYR A 187 24.64 16.68 -5.70
N ARG A 188 24.16 15.53 -6.17
CA ARG A 188 24.89 14.64 -7.09
C ARG A 188 24.07 14.42 -8.36
N ASN A 189 24.77 14.27 -9.47
CA ASN A 189 24.20 13.88 -10.76
C ASN A 189 24.98 12.70 -11.41
N ASP A 190 25.70 11.95 -10.58
CA ASP A 190 26.57 10.82 -10.93
C ASP A 190 26.19 9.53 -10.18
N TRP A 191 24.89 9.37 -9.90
CA TRP A 191 24.36 8.22 -9.20
C TRP A 191 24.63 6.93 -9.98
N GLU A 192 24.82 5.83 -9.24
CA GLU A 192 24.85 4.48 -9.78
C GLU A 192 23.70 3.64 -9.19
N ARG A 193 23.34 2.59 -9.90
CA ARG A 193 22.39 1.60 -9.39
C ARG A 193 23.16 0.59 -8.53
N ASN A 194 22.95 0.66 -7.23
CA ASN A 194 23.51 -0.29 -6.27
C ASN A 194 22.76 -1.62 -6.38
N SER A 195 23.46 -2.72 -6.09
CA SER A 195 22.82 -4.04 -6.12
C SER A 195 21.70 -4.18 -5.08
N VAL A 196 20.74 -5.03 -5.36
CA VAL A 196 19.64 -5.32 -4.43
C VAL A 196 20.18 -5.86 -3.11
N GLU A 197 21.26 -6.64 -3.15
CA GLU A 197 21.91 -7.22 -1.98
C GLU A 197 22.47 -6.14 -1.06
N SER A 198 23.22 -5.16 -1.61
CA SER A 198 23.78 -4.06 -0.80
C SER A 198 22.68 -3.17 -0.18
N ILE A 199 21.58 -3.00 -0.88
CA ILE A 199 20.42 -2.26 -0.35
C ILE A 199 19.75 -3.07 0.78
N ARG A 200 19.61 -4.38 0.61
CA ARG A 200 19.04 -5.28 1.64
C ARG A 200 19.87 -5.31 2.92
N GLU A 201 21.18 -5.18 2.83
CA GLU A 201 22.05 -5.05 4.02
C GLU A 201 21.73 -3.80 4.85
N VAL A 202 21.49 -2.67 4.20
CA VAL A 202 21.04 -1.44 4.89
C VAL A 202 19.64 -1.61 5.46
N MET A 203 18.72 -2.23 4.72
CA MET A 203 17.36 -2.52 5.20
C MET A 203 17.37 -3.44 6.42
N GLU A 204 18.24 -4.48 6.45
CA GLU A 204 18.40 -5.38 7.60
C GLU A 204 18.83 -4.61 8.85
N GLN A 205 19.86 -3.78 8.73
CA GLN A 205 20.33 -2.93 9.84
C GLN A 205 19.24 -1.99 10.36
N ASP A 206 18.49 -1.38 9.47
CA ASP A 206 17.46 -0.40 9.79
C ASP A 206 16.24 -1.06 10.45
N PHE A 207 15.72 -2.13 9.89
CA PHE A 207 14.59 -2.86 10.50
C PHE A 207 15.00 -3.52 11.83
N ALA A 208 16.21 -4.06 11.94
CA ALA A 208 16.71 -4.62 13.19
C ALA A 208 16.85 -3.55 14.27
N PHE A 209 17.35 -2.36 13.92
CA PHE A 209 17.42 -1.25 14.88
C PHE A 209 16.00 -0.82 15.32
N ALA A 210 15.07 -0.69 14.38
CA ALA A 210 13.69 -0.35 14.68
C ALA A 210 13.02 -1.40 15.59
N MET A 211 13.20 -2.69 15.29
CA MET A 211 12.71 -3.80 16.09
C MET A 211 13.19 -3.76 17.55
N ASN A 212 14.44 -3.37 17.76
CA ASN A 212 15.06 -3.37 19.08
C ASN A 212 14.80 -2.10 19.91
N ASN A 213 14.40 -0.99 19.28
CA ASN A 213 14.20 0.31 19.92
C ASN A 213 12.75 0.81 19.93
N LEU A 214 11.83 0.05 19.34
CA LEU A 214 10.40 0.32 19.41
C LEU A 214 9.71 -0.76 20.27
N PRO A 215 8.66 -0.39 21.03
CA PRO A 215 7.89 -1.39 21.77
C PRO A 215 7.21 -2.33 20.78
N LEU A 216 7.04 -3.60 21.17
CA LEU A 216 6.37 -4.60 20.34
C LEU A 216 4.97 -4.13 19.93
N ARG A 217 4.25 -3.47 20.86
CA ARG A 217 2.96 -2.84 20.64
C ARG A 217 3.01 -1.40 21.15
N GLU A 218 2.61 -0.44 20.32
CA GLU A 218 2.45 0.96 20.68
C GLU A 218 1.07 1.20 21.35
N GLU A 219 0.89 2.34 21.96
CA GLU A 219 -0.40 2.76 22.56
C GLU A 219 -1.54 2.77 21.54
N SER A 220 -1.21 3.12 20.30
CA SER A 220 -2.13 3.15 19.17
C SER A 220 -1.52 2.42 17.98
N ASN A 221 -2.34 1.65 17.29
CA ASN A 221 -1.94 1.00 16.03
C ASN A 221 -1.85 1.96 14.83
N SER A 222 -1.88 3.26 15.06
CA SER A 222 -1.49 4.29 14.08
C SER A 222 -0.01 4.70 14.18
N LYS A 223 0.75 4.05 15.05
CA LYS A 223 2.19 4.28 15.22
C LYS A 223 2.98 3.06 14.80
N ILE A 224 4.15 3.30 14.18
CA ILE A 224 5.11 2.24 13.85
C ILE A 224 5.60 1.57 15.13
N SER A 225 5.48 0.26 15.19
CA SER A 225 5.83 -0.58 16.34
C SER A 225 6.95 -1.56 16.03
N GLY A 226 7.52 -2.16 17.05
CA GLY A 226 8.44 -3.28 16.92
C GLY A 226 7.81 -4.49 16.22
N ALA A 227 6.49 -4.69 16.34
CA ALA A 227 5.77 -5.72 15.60
C ALA A 227 5.83 -5.50 14.08
N MET A 228 5.62 -4.26 13.65
CA MET A 228 5.69 -3.92 12.23
C MET A 228 7.13 -4.06 11.70
N ALA A 229 8.12 -3.65 12.49
CA ALA A 229 9.54 -3.85 12.13
C ALA A 229 9.90 -5.34 12.02
N ARG A 230 9.41 -6.19 12.93
CA ARG A 230 9.59 -7.65 12.88
C ARG A 230 8.97 -8.28 11.64
N HIS A 231 7.77 -7.84 11.28
CA HIS A 231 7.09 -8.34 10.08
C HIS A 231 7.94 -8.10 8.83
N TYR A 232 8.37 -6.86 8.59
CA TYR A 232 9.16 -6.52 7.40
C TYR A 232 10.59 -7.06 7.45
N LEU A 233 11.19 -7.21 8.63
CA LEU A 233 12.48 -7.89 8.76
C LEU A 233 12.36 -9.39 8.43
N GLY A 234 11.27 -10.03 8.84
CA GLY A 234 10.96 -11.43 8.47
C GLY A 234 10.77 -11.58 6.96
N GLU A 235 10.04 -10.66 6.32
CA GLU A 235 9.90 -10.63 4.85
C GLU A 235 11.25 -10.45 4.17
N LEU A 236 12.10 -9.55 4.70
CA LEU A 236 13.43 -9.30 4.17
C LEU A 236 14.33 -10.54 4.27
N TYR A 237 14.31 -11.26 5.39
CA TYR A 237 15.07 -12.49 5.55
C TYR A 237 14.62 -13.59 4.57
N LEU A 238 13.33 -13.66 4.27
CA LEU A 238 12.84 -14.54 3.21
C LEU A 238 13.38 -14.11 1.83
N ALA A 239 13.41 -12.82 1.54
CA ALA A 239 13.97 -12.29 0.30
C ALA A 239 15.49 -12.51 0.17
N MET A 240 16.19 -12.68 1.29
CA MET A 240 17.62 -12.99 1.36
C MET A 240 17.92 -14.49 1.43
N ASP A 241 16.90 -15.34 1.26
CA ASP A 241 16.98 -16.81 1.42
C ASP A 241 17.52 -17.24 2.79
N GLN A 242 17.08 -16.57 3.84
CA GLN A 242 17.46 -16.84 5.23
C GLN A 242 16.24 -17.25 6.08
N PRO A 243 15.58 -18.36 5.77
CA PRO A 243 14.30 -18.75 6.40
C PRO A 243 14.45 -19.00 7.92
N SER A 244 15.60 -19.46 8.40
CA SER A 244 15.84 -19.64 9.83
C SER A 244 15.79 -18.33 10.61
N LYS A 245 16.39 -17.26 10.07
CA LYS A 245 16.31 -15.92 10.68
C LYS A 245 14.88 -15.35 10.58
N ALA A 246 14.18 -15.62 9.47
CA ALA A 246 12.79 -15.22 9.34
C ALA A 246 11.90 -15.89 10.41
N VAL A 247 12.11 -17.20 10.66
CA VAL A 247 11.42 -17.92 11.76
C VAL A 247 11.72 -17.28 13.10
N GLU A 248 12.99 -17.02 13.40
CA GLU A 248 13.42 -16.43 14.67
C GLU A 248 12.77 -15.07 14.94
N VAL A 249 12.80 -14.19 13.95
CA VAL A 249 12.29 -12.81 14.10
C VAL A 249 10.77 -12.72 14.14
N LEU A 250 10.07 -13.60 13.42
CA LEU A 250 8.60 -13.62 13.37
C LEU A 250 7.97 -14.37 14.55
N LYS A 251 8.68 -15.34 15.13
CA LYS A 251 8.18 -16.18 16.23
C LYS A 251 7.59 -15.39 17.40
N PRO A 252 8.26 -14.37 17.97
CA PRO A 252 7.69 -13.62 19.10
C PRO A 252 6.38 -12.91 18.76
N LEU A 253 6.20 -12.51 17.50
CA LEU A 253 4.98 -11.88 17.04
C LEU A 253 3.87 -12.90 16.77
N ALA A 254 4.21 -14.05 16.18
CA ALA A 254 3.25 -15.09 15.84
C ALA A 254 2.77 -15.88 17.08
N GLU A 255 3.71 -16.23 17.97
CA GLU A 255 3.44 -17.07 19.16
C GLU A 255 3.18 -16.26 20.43
N GLY A 256 3.42 -14.94 20.40
CA GLY A 256 3.19 -14.04 21.54
C GLY A 256 1.71 -13.80 21.83
N SER A 257 1.44 -13.14 22.94
CA SER A 257 0.08 -12.82 23.41
C SER A 257 -0.35 -11.37 23.12
N GLU A 258 0.54 -10.52 22.61
CA GLU A 258 0.25 -9.11 22.37
C GLU A 258 -0.78 -8.87 21.27
N TYR A 259 -0.84 -9.80 20.31
CA TYR A 259 -1.76 -9.78 19.18
C TYR A 259 -2.47 -11.12 19.06
N SER A 260 -3.69 -11.12 18.57
CA SER A 260 -4.45 -12.33 18.30
C SER A 260 -5.41 -12.12 17.13
N LEU A 261 -5.70 -13.19 16.38
CA LEU A 261 -6.74 -13.14 15.35
C LEU A 261 -8.10 -12.87 16.00
N ILE A 262 -8.90 -12.08 15.33
CA ILE A 262 -10.31 -11.88 15.68
C ILE A 262 -11.09 -13.13 15.25
N THR A 263 -11.59 -13.89 16.21
CA THR A 263 -12.35 -15.13 15.98
C THR A 263 -13.82 -15.01 16.33
N ASN A 264 -14.20 -13.94 17.04
CA ASN A 264 -15.57 -13.64 17.42
C ASN A 264 -15.98 -12.28 16.90
N ARG A 265 -17.30 -12.08 16.75
CA ARG A 265 -17.86 -10.79 16.39
C ARG A 265 -17.51 -9.74 17.45
N PHE A 266 -17.11 -8.55 17.03
CA PHE A 266 -16.70 -7.46 17.93
C PHE A 266 -16.96 -6.08 17.31
N GLY A 267 -16.74 -5.02 18.11
CA GLY A 267 -16.83 -3.62 17.68
C GLY A 267 -18.26 -3.13 17.44
N LYS A 268 -18.36 -1.94 16.88
CA LYS A 268 -19.64 -1.20 16.72
C LYS A 268 -20.70 -1.95 15.91
N ASN A 269 -20.28 -2.82 15.00
CA ASN A 269 -21.16 -3.51 14.06
C ASN A 269 -21.42 -4.97 14.45
N SER A 270 -20.96 -5.42 15.62
CA SER A 270 -21.09 -6.83 16.04
C SER A 270 -22.54 -7.30 16.20
N ALA A 271 -23.47 -6.39 16.50
CA ALA A 271 -24.89 -6.69 16.58
C ALA A 271 -25.57 -6.85 15.20
N ASN A 272 -24.95 -6.37 14.14
CA ASN A 272 -25.46 -6.47 12.78
C ASN A 272 -25.03 -7.82 12.16
N PRO A 273 -25.75 -8.31 11.13
CA PRO A 273 -25.29 -9.48 10.36
C PRO A 273 -23.86 -9.27 9.81
N GLY A 274 -23.01 -10.31 9.93
CA GLY A 274 -21.61 -10.22 9.52
C GLY A 274 -20.81 -11.43 9.99
N CYS A 275 -19.51 -11.38 9.80
CA CYS A 275 -18.57 -12.38 10.26
C CYS A 275 -17.35 -11.74 10.94
N PRO A 276 -16.59 -12.48 11.77
CA PRO A 276 -15.39 -11.95 12.44
C PRO A 276 -14.37 -11.37 11.48
N PHE A 277 -14.22 -11.99 10.32
CA PHE A 277 -13.30 -11.53 9.29
C PHE A 277 -13.56 -10.08 8.85
N ILE A 278 -14.82 -9.71 8.57
CA ILE A 278 -15.14 -8.37 8.08
C ILE A 278 -15.16 -7.34 9.20
N ASP A 279 -15.38 -7.75 10.45
CA ASP A 279 -15.34 -6.83 11.59
C ASP A 279 -13.95 -6.22 11.80
N VAL A 280 -12.87 -6.93 11.42
CA VAL A 280 -11.49 -6.42 11.45
C VAL A 280 -11.37 -5.12 10.67
N PHE A 281 -12.01 -5.02 9.51
CA PHE A 281 -11.95 -3.84 8.63
C PHE A 281 -12.95 -2.75 9.03
N ARG A 282 -14.04 -3.13 9.69
CA ARG A 282 -15.05 -2.18 10.17
C ARG A 282 -14.67 -1.50 11.46
N THR A 283 -13.74 -2.08 12.20
CA THR A 283 -13.28 -1.59 13.52
C THR A 283 -11.78 -1.79 13.65
N PRO A 284 -10.95 -0.98 12.96
CA PRO A 284 -9.50 -1.24 12.84
C PRO A 284 -8.70 -0.93 14.11
N MET A 285 -9.22 -0.13 15.05
CA MET A 285 -8.43 0.46 16.13
C MET A 285 -8.37 -0.42 17.39
N TYR A 286 -7.22 -0.40 18.09
CA TYR A 286 -7.05 -1.08 19.38
C TYR A 286 -8.07 -0.63 20.43
N ALA A 287 -8.33 0.67 20.48
CA ALA A 287 -9.26 1.26 21.42
C ALA A 287 -10.69 0.68 21.30
N ASP A 288 -11.03 0.15 20.13
CA ASP A 288 -12.33 -0.46 19.85
C ASP A 288 -12.30 -2.00 20.00
N GLY A 289 -11.18 -2.57 20.49
CA GLY A 289 -11.04 -4.00 20.76
C GLY A 289 -10.41 -4.83 19.64
N ASN A 290 -9.82 -4.20 18.62
CA ASN A 290 -9.14 -4.94 17.57
C ASN A 290 -7.75 -5.42 18.03
N THR A 291 -7.58 -6.71 18.18
CA THR A 291 -6.32 -7.35 18.59
C THR A 291 -5.50 -7.87 17.41
N GLU A 292 -6.03 -7.79 16.18
CA GLU A 292 -5.40 -8.37 14.99
C GLU A 292 -4.56 -7.35 14.21
N VAL A 293 -4.94 -6.07 14.23
CA VAL A 293 -4.33 -5.05 13.37
C VAL A 293 -3.03 -4.54 13.98
N LEU A 294 -1.92 -4.67 13.25
CA LEU A 294 -0.61 -4.17 13.65
C LEU A 294 -0.47 -2.67 13.36
N TYR A 295 -0.98 -2.24 12.20
CA TYR A 295 -0.94 -0.84 11.80
C TYR A 295 -2.21 -0.45 11.01
N ALA A 296 -2.75 0.72 11.32
CA ALA A 296 -3.90 1.31 10.65
C ALA A 296 -3.68 2.80 10.39
N PHE A 297 -4.19 3.29 9.27
CA PHE A 297 -4.32 4.73 9.03
C PHE A 297 -5.58 5.25 9.74
N VAL A 298 -5.39 6.22 10.63
CA VAL A 298 -6.49 6.93 11.29
C VAL A 298 -7.01 8.01 10.36
N ASN A 299 -8.30 8.00 10.11
CA ASN A 299 -8.99 9.02 9.34
C ASN A 299 -9.97 9.78 10.23
N THR A 300 -10.14 11.07 9.97
CA THR A 300 -11.05 11.94 10.73
C THR A 300 -12.01 12.60 9.74
N GLU A 301 -13.27 12.70 10.07
CA GLU A 301 -14.24 13.40 9.23
C GLU A 301 -13.90 14.90 9.12
N PRO A 302 -14.16 15.54 7.97
CA PRO A 302 -13.76 16.93 7.72
C PRO A 302 -14.27 17.92 8.75
N GLU A 303 -15.42 17.66 9.34
CA GLU A 303 -16.03 18.52 10.36
C GLU A 303 -15.23 18.63 11.67
N ASN A 304 -14.40 17.60 11.93
CA ASN A 304 -13.59 17.49 13.13
C ASN A 304 -12.11 17.80 12.89
N SER A 305 -11.75 18.22 11.70
CA SER A 305 -10.36 18.45 11.31
C SER A 305 -10.18 19.79 10.60
N ALA A 306 -9.44 20.71 11.23
CA ALA A 306 -9.05 21.97 10.60
C ALA A 306 -8.17 21.80 9.36
N PHE A 307 -7.60 20.60 9.14
CA PHE A 307 -6.65 20.31 8.06
C PHE A 307 -7.21 19.40 6.98
N GLY A 308 -8.50 19.13 6.98
CA GLY A 308 -9.13 18.19 6.06
C GLY A 308 -8.47 16.81 6.13
N THR A 309 -9.23 15.77 6.15
CA THR A 309 -8.65 14.45 6.21
C THR A 309 -8.23 13.97 4.85
N ALA A 310 -7.25 13.18 4.89
CA ALA A 310 -6.76 12.47 3.76
C ALA A 310 -7.85 11.54 3.21
N GLU A 311 -8.36 11.85 2.05
CA GLU A 311 -9.14 10.91 1.28
C GLU A 311 -8.35 9.65 1.07
N VAL A 312 -8.85 8.52 1.57
CA VAL A 312 -8.32 7.22 1.23
C VAL A 312 -9.01 6.75 -0.03
N TYR A 313 -8.23 6.62 -1.09
CA TYR A 313 -8.76 6.33 -2.42
C TYR A 313 -8.93 4.83 -2.71
N MET A 314 -8.67 3.96 -1.71
CA MET A 314 -8.79 2.51 -1.84
C MET A 314 -10.22 2.07 -2.13
N LYS A 315 -11.22 2.71 -1.49
CA LYS A 315 -12.62 2.46 -1.80
C LYS A 315 -12.90 2.71 -3.29
N SER A 316 -12.48 3.84 -3.82
CA SER A 316 -12.64 4.17 -5.23
C SER A 316 -11.93 3.18 -6.15
N THR A 317 -10.79 2.64 -5.73
CA THR A 317 -10.00 1.69 -6.51
C THR A 317 -10.67 0.33 -6.59
N TYR A 318 -11.17 -0.23 -5.49
CA TYR A 318 -11.61 -1.62 -5.40
C TYR A 318 -13.13 -1.82 -5.37
N LYS A 319 -13.93 -0.79 -5.15
CA LYS A 319 -15.40 -0.87 -5.22
C LYS A 319 -15.90 -0.58 -6.63
N ASN A 320 -16.99 -1.25 -6.99
CA ASN A 320 -17.59 -1.07 -8.31
C ASN A 320 -17.99 0.37 -8.61
N TYR A 321 -17.81 0.73 -9.86
CA TYR A 321 -18.41 1.92 -10.42
C TYR A 321 -19.83 1.61 -10.88
N TYR A 322 -20.80 2.01 -10.08
CA TYR A 322 -22.20 1.92 -10.44
C TYR A 322 -22.53 3.03 -11.45
N SER A 323 -22.34 2.71 -12.72
CA SER A 323 -22.52 3.65 -13.83
C SER A 323 -24.01 3.84 -14.18
N ASN A 324 -24.27 4.96 -14.81
CA ASN A 324 -25.59 5.39 -15.23
C ASN A 324 -26.16 4.63 -16.46
N ASP A 325 -25.49 3.59 -16.94
CA ASP A 325 -25.96 2.80 -18.08
C ASP A 325 -27.09 1.87 -17.64
N GLY A 326 -28.29 2.35 -17.61
CA GLY A 326 -29.47 1.63 -17.16
C GLY A 326 -29.89 2.06 -15.75
N VAL A 327 -30.80 2.97 -15.63
CA VAL A 327 -30.88 3.85 -14.49
C VAL A 327 -32.19 3.74 -13.77
N ILE A 328 -32.08 3.73 -12.47
CA ILE A 328 -33.15 4.09 -11.56
C ILE A 328 -33.16 5.62 -11.45
N ASN A 329 -34.24 6.25 -11.85
CA ASN A 329 -34.38 7.69 -11.75
C ASN A 329 -34.46 8.17 -10.29
N LYS A 330 -34.33 9.49 -10.07
CA LYS A 330 -34.34 10.13 -8.74
C LYS A 330 -35.53 9.75 -7.84
N SER A 331 -36.60 9.17 -8.42
CA SER A 331 -37.77 8.72 -7.68
C SER A 331 -37.77 7.23 -7.34
N ASN A 332 -36.62 6.54 -7.46
CA ASN A 332 -36.51 5.09 -7.25
C ASN A 332 -37.33 4.25 -8.24
N LYS A 333 -37.64 4.81 -9.42
CA LYS A 333 -38.29 4.09 -10.49
C LYS A 333 -37.31 3.81 -11.60
N TYR A 334 -37.33 2.60 -12.10
CA TYR A 334 -36.63 2.23 -13.31
C TYR A 334 -37.20 3.03 -14.50
N ASP A 335 -36.29 3.67 -15.24
CA ASP A 335 -36.62 4.39 -16.45
C ASP A 335 -35.75 3.84 -17.61
N PRO A 336 -36.35 3.03 -18.50
CA PRO A 336 -35.64 2.44 -19.63
C PRO A 336 -35.21 3.47 -20.68
N ASP A 337 -35.85 4.63 -20.72
CA ASP A 337 -35.63 5.68 -21.71
C ASP A 337 -34.65 6.76 -21.20
N TYR A 338 -34.09 6.57 -20.02
CA TYR A 338 -33.19 7.55 -19.44
C TYR A 338 -31.82 7.55 -20.14
N THR A 339 -31.62 8.49 -21.06
CA THR A 339 -30.48 8.50 -21.96
C THR A 339 -29.35 9.47 -21.59
N SER A 340 -29.50 10.32 -20.60
CA SER A 340 -28.43 11.29 -20.31
C SER A 340 -28.39 11.86 -18.92
N GLY A 341 -27.16 11.99 -18.44
CA GLY A 341 -26.66 13.01 -17.55
C GLY A 341 -27.30 13.16 -16.17
N ALA A 342 -26.56 12.89 -15.11
CA ALA A 342 -26.89 13.25 -13.75
C ALA A 342 -27.93 12.40 -12.98
N ALA A 343 -28.33 11.24 -13.47
CA ALA A 343 -29.01 10.29 -12.61
C ALA A 343 -27.97 9.65 -11.67
N THR A 344 -28.14 9.93 -10.42
CA THR A 344 -27.42 9.29 -9.35
C THR A 344 -28.19 8.07 -8.92
N TRP A 345 -27.49 6.96 -8.74
CA TRP A 345 -28.09 5.79 -8.09
C TRP A 345 -28.76 6.20 -6.78
N PRO A 346 -29.90 5.60 -6.43
CA PRO A 346 -30.53 5.89 -5.16
C PRO A 346 -29.55 5.68 -4.01
N GLN A 347 -29.58 6.55 -3.03
CA GLN A 347 -28.72 6.50 -1.85
C GLN A 347 -28.78 5.14 -1.13
N VAL A 348 -29.96 4.52 -1.10
CA VAL A 348 -30.19 3.18 -0.52
C VAL A 348 -29.34 2.11 -1.20
N PHE A 349 -29.14 2.19 -2.51
CA PHE A 349 -28.31 1.22 -3.24
C PHE A 349 -26.86 1.27 -2.81
N TRP A 350 -26.27 2.46 -2.67
CA TRP A 350 -24.90 2.60 -2.22
C TRP A 350 -24.71 2.17 -0.77
N ILE A 351 -25.68 2.50 0.09
CA ILE A 351 -25.66 2.08 1.49
C ILE A 351 -25.60 0.56 1.58
N ASN A 352 -26.46 -0.15 0.87
CA ASN A 352 -26.53 -1.61 0.91
C ASN A 352 -25.28 -2.29 0.34
N ASN A 353 -24.58 -1.62 -0.59
CA ASN A 353 -23.39 -2.16 -1.25
C ASN A 353 -22.07 -1.55 -0.74
N GLY A 354 -22.09 -0.85 0.38
CA GLY A 354 -20.87 -0.34 1.04
C GLY A 354 -20.22 0.84 0.34
N GLY A 355 -21.02 1.66 -0.35
CA GLY A 355 -20.57 2.86 -1.05
C GLY A 355 -20.18 2.63 -2.49
N LYS A 356 -20.08 3.74 -3.24
CA LYS A 356 -19.70 3.77 -4.65
C LYS A 356 -18.18 3.85 -4.81
N GLY A 357 -17.63 3.13 -5.77
CA GLY A 357 -16.24 3.20 -6.20
C GLY A 357 -16.11 3.58 -7.67
N ALA A 358 -14.91 3.43 -8.22
CA ALA A 358 -14.59 3.62 -9.63
C ALA A 358 -14.30 2.30 -10.36
N GLY A 359 -14.23 1.17 -9.64
CA GLY A 359 -14.01 -0.16 -10.22
C GLY A 359 -12.71 -0.25 -11.01
N ARG A 360 -11.64 0.33 -10.49
CA ARG A 360 -10.37 0.41 -11.20
C ARG A 360 -9.59 -0.89 -11.14
N CYS A 361 -9.68 -1.57 -10.01
CA CYS A 361 -9.02 -2.84 -9.75
C CYS A 361 -10.04 -3.86 -9.27
N VAL A 362 -10.07 -5.01 -9.90
CA VAL A 362 -11.02 -6.08 -9.59
C VAL A 362 -10.30 -7.41 -9.43
N PRO A 363 -10.80 -8.32 -8.58
CA PRO A 363 -10.23 -9.65 -8.46
C PRO A 363 -10.26 -10.43 -9.78
N SER A 364 -9.25 -11.26 -10.02
CA SER A 364 -9.26 -12.17 -11.16
C SER A 364 -10.25 -13.33 -10.94
N ARG A 365 -10.65 -14.01 -12.02
CA ARG A 365 -11.43 -15.24 -11.91
C ARG A 365 -10.67 -16.31 -11.14
N GLY A 366 -9.36 -16.42 -11.39
CA GLY A 366 -8.50 -17.33 -10.67
C GLY A 366 -8.50 -17.10 -9.17
N ALA A 367 -8.53 -15.83 -8.71
CA ALA A 367 -8.63 -15.51 -7.29
C ALA A 367 -9.91 -16.07 -6.67
N PHE A 368 -11.06 -15.94 -7.34
CA PHE A 368 -12.32 -16.49 -6.82
C PHE A 368 -12.36 -18.02 -6.85
N ARG A 369 -11.74 -18.67 -7.83
CA ARG A 369 -11.63 -20.14 -7.89
C ARG A 369 -10.84 -20.72 -6.72
N LEU A 370 -9.90 -19.96 -6.15
CA LEU A 370 -9.11 -20.40 -5.00
C LEU A 370 -9.99 -20.70 -3.78
N TYR A 371 -11.11 -19.99 -3.60
CA TYR A 371 -11.99 -20.18 -2.44
C TYR A 371 -12.77 -21.50 -2.46
N ASN A 372 -12.94 -22.10 -3.62
CA ASN A 372 -13.61 -23.41 -3.75
C ASN A 372 -12.68 -24.60 -3.47
N TYR A 373 -11.58 -24.36 -2.77
CA TYR A 373 -10.66 -25.42 -2.38
C TYR A 373 -11.40 -26.51 -1.58
N LYS A 374 -11.37 -27.75 -2.10
CA LYS A 374 -12.09 -28.95 -1.59
C LYS A 374 -13.61 -28.94 -1.79
N ASP A 375 -14.12 -28.22 -2.77
CA ASP A 375 -15.55 -28.16 -3.14
C ASP A 375 -16.52 -27.91 -1.95
N GLN A 376 -16.04 -27.25 -0.91
CA GLN A 376 -16.86 -27.00 0.28
C GLN A 376 -17.61 -25.67 0.21
N GLY A 377 -17.70 -25.10 -0.96
CA GLY A 377 -18.62 -24.04 -1.37
C GLY A 377 -18.64 -22.83 -0.44
N THR A 378 -19.78 -22.55 0.12
CA THR A 378 -20.15 -21.34 0.83
C THR A 378 -19.75 -21.29 2.31
N GLN A 379 -18.89 -22.18 2.80
CA GLN A 379 -18.49 -22.19 4.22
C GLN A 379 -17.40 -21.18 4.57
N ASP A 380 -16.60 -20.76 3.57
CA ASP A 380 -15.55 -19.76 3.80
C ASP A 380 -16.17 -18.36 3.93
N ASP A 381 -16.08 -17.77 5.11
CA ASP A 381 -16.62 -16.43 5.41
C ASP A 381 -16.03 -15.33 4.51
N ARG A 382 -14.84 -15.54 3.97
CA ARG A 382 -14.16 -14.56 3.11
C ARG A 382 -14.82 -14.39 1.74
N VAL A 383 -15.70 -15.31 1.36
CA VAL A 383 -16.52 -15.24 0.14
C VAL A 383 -18.02 -15.20 0.44
N SER A 384 -18.41 -15.06 1.71
CA SER A 384 -19.79 -14.81 2.09
C SER A 384 -20.27 -13.44 1.60
N ASP A 385 -21.58 -13.22 1.57
CA ASP A 385 -22.19 -11.92 1.25
C ASP A 385 -21.75 -10.79 2.21
N TYR A 386 -21.18 -11.16 3.36
CA TYR A 386 -20.60 -10.20 4.31
C TYR A 386 -19.21 -9.70 3.90
N ALA A 387 -18.47 -10.46 3.12
CA ALA A 387 -17.11 -10.15 2.70
C ALA A 387 -16.99 -9.75 1.23
N VAL A 388 -17.92 -10.19 0.39
CA VAL A 388 -17.94 -9.93 -1.05
C VAL A 388 -19.34 -9.49 -1.46
N VAL A 389 -19.43 -8.51 -2.32
CA VAL A 389 -20.67 -8.14 -3.02
C VAL A 389 -20.78 -9.03 -4.26
N TRP A 390 -21.55 -10.12 -4.14
CA TRP A 390 -21.78 -11.07 -5.22
C TRP A 390 -22.93 -10.66 -6.14
N THR A 391 -23.96 -10.08 -5.54
CA THR A 391 -25.21 -9.74 -6.18
C THR A 391 -25.42 -8.25 -6.13
N ILE A 392 -25.65 -7.65 -7.28
CA ILE A 392 -25.99 -6.24 -7.39
C ILE A 392 -27.52 -6.17 -7.52
N ASN A 393 -28.21 -6.25 -6.40
CA ASN A 393 -29.67 -6.16 -6.31
C ASN A 393 -30.07 -4.90 -5.55
N GLU A 394 -31.05 -4.20 -6.05
CA GLU A 394 -31.75 -3.20 -5.28
C GLU A 394 -33.16 -3.68 -4.94
N LYS A 395 -33.50 -3.62 -3.64
CA LYS A 395 -34.90 -3.63 -3.22
C LYS A 395 -35.37 -2.19 -3.19
N GLY A 396 -36.33 -1.86 -4.03
CA GLY A 396 -37.04 -0.59 -3.94
C GLY A 396 -37.73 -0.42 -2.59
N ALA A 397 -38.19 0.78 -2.28
CA ALA A 397 -38.91 1.07 -1.04
C ALA A 397 -40.19 0.21 -0.88
N ASP A 398 -40.68 -0.37 -1.96
CA ASP A 398 -41.81 -1.32 -2.01
C ASP A 398 -41.39 -2.78 -1.77
N GLY A 399 -40.09 -3.04 -1.49
CA GLY A 399 -39.54 -4.37 -1.25
C GLY A 399 -39.37 -5.22 -2.52
N LYS A 400 -39.67 -4.68 -3.72
CA LYS A 400 -39.44 -5.38 -4.98
C LYS A 400 -38.03 -5.16 -5.48
N ILE A 401 -37.47 -6.22 -6.09
CA ILE A 401 -36.17 -6.16 -6.75
C ILE A 401 -36.31 -5.33 -8.03
N THR A 402 -35.46 -4.33 -8.17
CA THR A 402 -35.40 -3.51 -9.37
C THR A 402 -34.51 -4.16 -10.41
N GLU A 403 -34.92 -4.20 -11.62
CA GLU A 403 -34.18 -4.76 -12.76
C GLU A 403 -33.17 -3.75 -13.29
N PHE A 404 -32.01 -4.23 -13.70
CA PHE A 404 -30.94 -3.40 -14.24
C PHE A 404 -30.69 -3.69 -15.72
N LEU A 405 -30.30 -2.65 -16.45
CA LEU A 405 -29.84 -2.81 -17.83
C LEU A 405 -28.36 -3.16 -17.88
N ASN A 406 -28.03 -4.27 -18.53
CA ASN A 406 -26.69 -4.64 -18.90
C ASN A 406 -26.59 -4.65 -20.44
N ASN A 407 -25.85 -3.71 -21.02
CA ASN A 407 -25.75 -3.55 -22.48
C ASN A 407 -27.12 -3.36 -23.20
N GLY A 408 -28.02 -2.60 -22.64
CA GLY A 408 -29.34 -2.39 -23.20
C GLY A 408 -30.30 -3.58 -23.04
N LYS A 409 -29.91 -4.59 -22.22
CA LYS A 409 -30.79 -5.70 -21.85
C LYS A 409 -31.08 -5.64 -20.36
N MET A 410 -32.33 -5.80 -19.99
CA MET A 410 -32.72 -5.96 -18.59
C MET A 410 -32.08 -7.20 -18.00
N VAL A 411 -31.43 -7.06 -16.86
CA VAL A 411 -30.84 -8.17 -16.09
C VAL A 411 -31.57 -8.22 -14.78
N VAL A 412 -32.42 -9.21 -14.64
CA VAL A 412 -33.07 -9.55 -13.39
C VAL A 412 -32.07 -10.36 -12.60
N ASP A 413 -31.64 -9.84 -11.49
CA ASP A 413 -30.78 -10.53 -10.52
C ASP A 413 -29.42 -11.03 -11.10
N THR A 414 -28.38 -10.22 -10.97
CA THR A 414 -27.03 -10.63 -11.37
C THR A 414 -26.26 -11.17 -10.18
N THR A 415 -26.64 -12.34 -9.72
CA THR A 415 -25.72 -13.13 -8.89
C THR A 415 -24.63 -13.68 -9.79
N VAL A 416 -23.37 -13.32 -9.50
CA VAL A 416 -22.24 -13.91 -10.22
C VAL A 416 -22.10 -15.36 -9.76
N THR A 417 -22.53 -16.27 -10.62
CA THR A 417 -22.44 -17.70 -10.35
C THR A 417 -21.04 -18.23 -10.63
N ALA A 418 -20.69 -19.38 -10.06
CA ALA A 418 -19.47 -20.10 -10.40
C ALA A 418 -19.35 -20.35 -11.92
N ALA A 419 -20.45 -20.65 -12.60
CA ALA A 419 -20.50 -20.81 -14.06
C ALA A 419 -20.13 -19.51 -14.81
N MET A 420 -20.52 -18.34 -14.30
CA MET A 420 -20.12 -17.06 -14.90
C MET A 420 -18.63 -16.78 -14.70
N LEU A 421 -18.03 -17.25 -13.61
CA LEU A 421 -16.59 -17.20 -13.40
C LEU A 421 -15.83 -18.15 -14.35
N ASP A 422 -16.48 -19.20 -14.85
CA ASP A 422 -15.89 -20.17 -15.77
C ASP A 422 -16.17 -19.88 -17.24
N ASP A 423 -17.13 -19.04 -17.55
CA ASP A 423 -17.45 -18.66 -18.92
C ASP A 423 -16.42 -17.66 -19.48
N ASN A 424 -15.51 -18.16 -20.32
CA ASN A 424 -14.52 -17.35 -21.02
C ASN A 424 -15.12 -16.36 -22.04
N LYS A 425 -16.42 -16.41 -22.29
CA LYS A 425 -17.13 -15.57 -23.24
C LYS A 425 -17.84 -14.38 -22.60
N THR A 426 -18.03 -14.40 -21.29
CA THR A 426 -18.71 -13.31 -20.59
C THR A 426 -17.84 -12.06 -20.57
N THR A 427 -18.28 -11.02 -21.23
CA THR A 427 -17.65 -9.70 -21.17
C THR A 427 -17.90 -9.14 -19.78
N ILE A 428 -16.91 -9.27 -18.92
CA ILE A 428 -16.96 -8.72 -17.57
C ILE A 428 -16.86 -7.22 -17.67
N LYS A 429 -17.85 -6.54 -17.16
CA LYS A 429 -17.88 -5.09 -17.07
C LYS A 429 -17.63 -4.65 -15.64
N LYS A 430 -16.99 -3.48 -15.49
CA LYS A 430 -16.71 -2.83 -14.20
C LYS A 430 -17.94 -2.59 -13.31
N TYR A 431 -19.15 -2.88 -13.79
CA TYR A 431 -20.42 -2.61 -13.10
C TYR A 431 -21.01 -3.84 -12.41
N ASN A 432 -20.63 -5.04 -12.82
CA ASN A 432 -21.26 -6.29 -12.37
C ASN A 432 -20.26 -7.38 -11.98
N TRP A 433 -19.05 -6.96 -11.58
CA TRP A 433 -18.03 -7.88 -11.10
C TRP A 433 -18.05 -7.95 -9.57
N PRO A 434 -17.83 -9.12 -8.97
CA PRO A 434 -17.77 -9.24 -7.52
C PRO A 434 -16.66 -8.34 -6.92
N THR A 435 -16.98 -7.64 -5.84
CA THR A 435 -16.04 -6.77 -5.14
C THR A 435 -15.99 -7.04 -3.66
N THR A 436 -14.82 -6.86 -3.07
CA THR A 436 -14.63 -7.00 -1.63
C THR A 436 -15.40 -5.94 -0.84
N ARG A 437 -15.85 -6.31 0.37
CA ARG A 437 -16.43 -5.40 1.36
C ARG A 437 -15.42 -4.84 2.36
N LYS A 438 -14.14 -5.16 2.24
CA LYS A 438 -13.07 -4.63 3.11
C LYS A 438 -12.98 -3.10 3.04
N TRP A 439 -13.38 -2.51 1.91
CA TRP A 439 -13.36 -1.07 1.65
C TRP A 439 -14.75 -0.44 1.70
N ASP A 440 -15.71 -1.12 2.30
CA ASP A 440 -17.06 -0.59 2.47
C ASP A 440 -17.03 0.65 3.35
N TYR A 441 -17.52 1.75 2.81
CA TYR A 441 -17.73 2.98 3.55
C TYR A 441 -18.85 3.80 2.95
N VAL A 442 -19.76 4.23 3.79
CA VAL A 442 -20.87 5.13 3.43
C VAL A 442 -20.79 6.33 4.36
N ALA A 443 -20.47 7.48 3.80
CA ALA A 443 -20.40 8.72 4.58
C ALA A 443 -21.80 9.13 5.06
N PRO A 444 -22.04 9.30 6.36
CA PRO A 444 -23.35 9.67 6.91
C PRO A 444 -23.86 11.02 6.43
N LEU A 445 -22.96 11.93 6.06
CA LEU A 445 -23.23 13.36 5.85
C LEU A 445 -23.16 13.80 4.38
N LEU A 446 -22.69 12.97 3.48
CA LEU A 446 -22.55 13.35 2.07
C LEU A 446 -23.83 13.05 1.32
N ALA A 447 -24.76 14.02 1.30
CA ALA A 447 -26.05 13.95 0.60
C ALA A 447 -25.93 13.69 -0.91
N ASN A 448 -24.73 13.77 -1.49
CA ASN A 448 -24.46 13.61 -2.92
C ASN A 448 -23.71 12.33 -3.27
N GLY A 449 -23.57 11.37 -2.32
CA GLY A 449 -22.93 10.08 -2.58
C GLY A 449 -21.52 10.23 -3.12
N ASP A 450 -20.64 10.90 -2.39
CA ASP A 450 -19.25 11.06 -2.81
C ASP A 450 -18.64 9.68 -3.04
N LYS A 451 -18.33 9.43 -4.29
CA LYS A 451 -17.78 8.15 -4.76
C LYS A 451 -16.38 7.92 -4.26
N ASP A 452 -15.69 8.96 -3.87
CA ASP A 452 -14.24 8.95 -3.70
C ASP A 452 -13.82 9.03 -2.22
N GLY A 453 -14.56 9.75 -1.37
CA GLY A 453 -14.21 9.95 0.05
C GLY A 453 -14.36 8.70 0.90
N CYS A 454 -13.39 8.45 1.75
CA CYS A 454 -13.46 7.46 2.82
C CYS A 454 -12.77 8.02 4.06
N TYR A 455 -13.55 8.23 5.11
CA TYR A 455 -13.08 8.79 6.38
C TYR A 455 -13.04 7.73 7.50
N GLN A 456 -13.25 6.47 7.16
CA GLN A 456 -13.07 5.35 8.09
C GLN A 456 -11.59 5.07 8.27
N ASP A 457 -11.18 4.70 9.48
CA ASP A 457 -9.87 4.14 9.74
C ASP A 457 -9.63 2.90 8.89
N ILE A 458 -8.40 2.72 8.43
CA ILE A 458 -8.07 1.70 7.43
C ILE A 458 -6.95 0.81 7.89
N VAL A 459 -7.22 -0.50 7.86
CA VAL A 459 -6.22 -1.54 8.08
C VAL A 459 -5.13 -1.44 7.02
N TYR A 460 -3.87 -1.38 7.48
CA TYR A 460 -2.70 -1.44 6.60
C TYR A 460 -1.95 -2.76 6.74
N LEU A 461 -1.68 -3.19 7.96
CA LEU A 461 -1.00 -4.45 8.26
C LEU A 461 -1.67 -5.16 9.42
N ARG A 462 -1.87 -6.47 9.31
CA ARG A 462 -2.53 -7.28 10.33
C ARG A 462 -1.87 -8.64 10.55
N LEU A 463 -2.12 -9.25 11.69
CA LEU A 463 -1.50 -10.48 12.16
C LEU A 463 -1.70 -11.68 11.22
N ALA A 464 -2.82 -11.75 10.50
CA ALA A 464 -3.05 -12.81 9.53
C ALA A 464 -1.99 -12.82 8.43
N ASP A 465 -1.52 -11.65 7.96
CA ASP A 465 -0.39 -11.57 7.04
C ASP A 465 0.89 -12.12 7.68
N THR A 466 1.16 -11.73 8.92
CA THR A 466 2.32 -12.25 9.66
C THR A 466 2.24 -13.77 9.84
N TYR A 467 1.07 -14.33 10.11
CA TYR A 467 0.91 -15.78 10.24
C TYR A 467 1.22 -16.51 8.94
N LEU A 468 0.78 -15.99 7.80
CA LEU A 468 1.06 -16.59 6.50
C LEU A 468 2.53 -16.42 6.11
N LEU A 469 3.16 -15.29 6.47
CA LEU A 469 4.60 -15.07 6.28
C LEU A 469 5.42 -16.00 7.17
N TYR A 470 5.01 -16.20 8.43
CA TYR A 470 5.65 -17.13 9.35
C TYR A 470 5.51 -18.58 8.89
N ALA A 471 4.33 -18.96 8.38
CA ALA A 471 4.11 -20.28 7.78
C ALA A 471 5.02 -20.51 6.56
N GLU A 472 5.26 -19.49 5.74
CA GLU A 472 6.21 -19.54 4.63
C GLU A 472 7.64 -19.77 5.14
N ALA A 473 8.06 -19.01 6.15
CA ALA A 473 9.38 -19.16 6.76
C ALA A 473 9.58 -20.57 7.35
N LEU A 474 8.58 -21.09 8.04
CA LEU A 474 8.60 -22.46 8.59
C LEU A 474 8.67 -23.51 7.48
N LEU A 475 7.86 -23.37 6.42
CA LEU A 475 7.89 -24.30 5.28
C LEU A 475 9.26 -24.33 4.63
N LYS A 476 9.85 -23.17 4.35
CA LYS A 476 11.20 -23.06 3.77
C LYS A 476 12.29 -23.55 4.72
N ASN A 477 12.05 -23.50 6.02
CA ASN A 477 12.93 -24.07 7.04
C ASN A 477 12.67 -25.55 7.33
N ASN A 478 11.99 -26.26 6.41
CA ASN A 478 11.64 -27.69 6.51
C ASN A 478 10.77 -28.06 7.73
N GLN A 479 9.92 -27.15 8.19
CA GLN A 479 9.04 -27.30 9.34
C GLN A 479 7.55 -27.26 8.92
N ALA A 480 7.19 -28.05 7.89
CA ALA A 480 5.83 -28.05 7.33
C ALA A 480 4.74 -28.38 8.37
N GLY A 481 5.03 -29.29 9.32
CA GLY A 481 4.12 -29.64 10.41
C GLY A 481 3.84 -28.48 11.39
N GLU A 482 4.78 -27.53 11.52
CA GLU A 482 4.53 -26.29 12.28
C GLU A 482 3.83 -25.24 11.40
N ALA A 483 4.24 -25.11 10.14
CA ALA A 483 3.66 -24.15 9.20
C ALA A 483 2.14 -24.29 9.07
N ILE A 484 1.66 -25.54 8.99
CA ILE A 484 0.24 -25.84 8.81
C ILE A 484 -0.62 -25.31 9.96
N LYS A 485 -0.10 -25.24 11.18
CA LYS A 485 -0.83 -24.72 12.34
C LYS A 485 -1.25 -23.27 12.15
N TRP A 486 -0.36 -22.48 11.55
CA TRP A 486 -0.60 -21.04 11.32
C TRP A 486 -1.54 -20.82 10.14
N ILE A 487 -1.38 -21.57 9.07
CA ILE A 487 -2.31 -21.55 7.94
C ILE A 487 -3.73 -21.92 8.42
N ASN A 488 -3.85 -23.00 9.18
CA ASN A 488 -5.15 -23.45 9.68
C ASN A 488 -5.76 -22.49 10.70
N LYS A 489 -4.98 -21.74 11.50
CA LYS A 489 -5.52 -20.65 12.31
C LYS A 489 -6.25 -19.60 11.47
N VAL A 490 -5.62 -19.17 10.35
CA VAL A 490 -6.22 -18.20 9.43
C VAL A 490 -7.46 -18.78 8.76
N ARG A 491 -7.40 -20.01 8.30
CA ARG A 491 -8.52 -20.70 7.64
C ARG A 491 -9.70 -20.90 8.58
N ASN A 492 -9.44 -21.44 9.76
CA ASN A 492 -10.49 -21.77 10.74
C ASN A 492 -11.20 -20.53 11.27
N ARG A 493 -10.51 -19.38 11.40
CA ARG A 493 -11.12 -18.09 11.74
C ARG A 493 -12.26 -17.73 10.77
N SER A 494 -12.12 -18.11 9.52
CA SER A 494 -13.06 -17.82 8.43
C SER A 494 -13.91 -19.04 8.05
N ASN A 495 -14.06 -20.03 8.93
CA ASN A 495 -14.81 -21.27 8.70
C ASN A 495 -14.35 -22.08 7.47
N ALA A 496 -13.18 -21.77 6.92
CA ALA A 496 -12.60 -22.53 5.83
C ALA A 496 -12.01 -23.85 6.33
N VAL A 497 -12.09 -24.89 5.50
CA VAL A 497 -11.63 -26.23 5.84
C VAL A 497 -10.14 -26.26 6.09
N SER A 498 -9.72 -26.90 7.19
CA SER A 498 -8.31 -27.13 7.49
C SER A 498 -7.63 -27.98 6.41
N ILE A 499 -6.36 -27.71 6.19
CA ILE A 499 -5.51 -28.50 5.30
C ILE A 499 -4.60 -29.43 6.10
N THR A 500 -4.10 -30.45 5.43
CA THR A 500 -3.13 -31.41 5.96
C THR A 500 -1.70 -31.00 5.62
N GLU A 501 -0.72 -31.54 6.36
CA GLU A 501 0.69 -31.32 6.07
C GLU A 501 1.08 -31.85 4.67
N ALA A 502 0.49 -32.97 4.25
CA ALA A 502 0.70 -33.54 2.93
C ALA A 502 0.23 -32.58 1.81
N GLU A 503 -0.91 -31.91 1.99
CA GLU A 503 -1.42 -30.91 1.04
C GLU A 503 -0.51 -29.68 0.98
N LEU A 504 -0.03 -29.21 2.12
CA LEU A 504 0.92 -28.09 2.17
C LEU A 504 2.24 -28.48 1.48
N THR A 505 2.76 -29.65 1.75
CA THR A 505 4.01 -30.13 1.17
C THR A 505 3.90 -30.30 -0.35
N ALA A 506 2.77 -30.84 -0.82
CA ALA A 506 2.50 -31.00 -2.26
C ALA A 506 2.33 -29.66 -2.99
N GLY A 507 1.65 -28.70 -2.36
CA GLY A 507 1.42 -27.36 -2.94
C GLY A 507 2.60 -26.41 -2.78
N GLY A 508 3.43 -26.62 -1.75
CA GLY A 508 4.59 -25.79 -1.45
C GLY A 508 4.25 -24.31 -1.30
N ILE A 509 5.12 -23.46 -1.81
CA ILE A 509 4.93 -22.01 -1.77
C ILE A 509 3.67 -21.55 -2.53
N ASP A 510 3.30 -22.24 -3.59
CA ASP A 510 2.10 -21.89 -4.37
C ASP A 510 0.84 -21.97 -3.50
N PHE A 511 0.75 -22.97 -2.60
CA PHE A 511 -0.37 -23.08 -1.67
C PHE A 511 -0.43 -21.90 -0.71
N ILE A 512 0.71 -21.47 -0.16
CA ILE A 512 0.78 -20.31 0.75
C ILE A 512 0.38 -19.04 0.00
N LEU A 513 0.85 -18.85 -1.23
CA LEU A 513 0.46 -17.69 -2.04
C LEU A 513 -1.03 -17.71 -2.40
N ASP A 514 -1.61 -18.88 -2.59
CA ASP A 514 -3.05 -19.03 -2.79
C ASP A 514 -3.83 -18.68 -1.51
N GLU A 515 -3.34 -19.10 -0.34
CA GLU A 515 -3.95 -18.72 0.93
C GLU A 515 -3.82 -17.22 1.21
N ARG A 516 -2.66 -16.63 0.91
CA ARG A 516 -2.47 -15.17 0.95
C ARG A 516 -3.45 -14.46 0.01
N SER A 517 -3.69 -14.99 -1.17
CA SER A 517 -4.67 -14.43 -2.11
C SER A 517 -6.10 -14.48 -1.54
N ARG A 518 -6.50 -15.58 -0.86
CA ARG A 518 -7.81 -15.68 -0.19
C ARG A 518 -7.94 -14.69 0.95
N GLU A 519 -6.91 -14.58 1.77
CA GLU A 519 -6.94 -13.80 3.00
C GLU A 519 -6.74 -12.30 2.76
N LEU A 520 -5.77 -11.94 1.92
CA LEU A 520 -5.24 -10.59 1.76
C LEU A 520 -5.66 -9.94 0.42
N LEU A 521 -6.68 -10.47 -0.24
CA LEU A 521 -7.21 -9.89 -1.48
C LEU A 521 -7.50 -8.40 -1.30
N SER A 522 -6.94 -7.56 -2.16
CA SER A 522 -7.03 -6.09 -2.15
C SER A 522 -6.34 -5.36 -0.98
N GLU A 523 -5.64 -6.07 -0.09
CA GLU A 523 -4.84 -5.48 0.97
C GLU A 523 -3.35 -5.57 0.65
N GLU A 524 -2.92 -6.76 0.17
CA GLU A 524 -1.53 -7.10 -0.07
C GLU A 524 -0.95 -6.30 -1.24
N GLU A 525 0.27 -5.83 -1.09
CA GLU A 525 1.11 -5.39 -2.19
C GLU A 525 1.59 -6.63 -2.98
N ARG A 526 0.63 -7.30 -3.61
CA ARG A 526 0.79 -8.63 -4.21
C ARG A 526 1.98 -8.74 -5.15
N ARG A 527 2.27 -7.66 -5.89
CA ARG A 527 3.44 -7.62 -6.78
C ARG A 527 4.74 -7.80 -6.01
N HIS A 528 4.89 -7.19 -4.84
CA HIS A 528 6.08 -7.33 -4.00
C HIS A 528 6.29 -8.78 -3.58
N THR A 529 5.24 -9.44 -3.11
CA THR A 529 5.29 -10.88 -2.76
C THR A 529 5.70 -11.75 -3.95
N LEU A 530 5.10 -11.52 -5.13
CA LEU A 530 5.42 -12.30 -6.32
C LEU A 530 6.84 -12.04 -6.82
N ILE A 531 7.32 -10.80 -6.79
CA ILE A 531 8.70 -10.43 -7.15
C ILE A 531 9.68 -11.08 -6.17
N ARG A 532 9.42 -10.97 -4.86
CA ARG A 532 10.23 -11.59 -3.82
C ARG A 532 10.42 -13.09 -4.07
N VAL A 533 9.33 -13.82 -4.22
CA VAL A 533 9.39 -15.27 -4.48
C VAL A 533 10.02 -15.59 -5.83
N SER A 534 9.84 -14.74 -6.84
CA SER A 534 10.49 -14.90 -8.14
C SER A 534 12.01 -14.75 -8.06
N GLN A 535 12.48 -13.76 -7.31
CA GLN A 535 13.92 -13.53 -7.08
C GLN A 535 14.57 -14.67 -6.30
N GLU A 536 13.89 -15.19 -5.27
CA GLU A 536 14.36 -16.34 -4.49
C GLU A 536 14.50 -17.61 -5.32
N LYS A 537 13.59 -17.84 -6.27
CA LYS A 537 13.65 -19.01 -7.13
C LYS A 537 14.72 -18.92 -8.21
N GLY A 538 15.32 -17.74 -8.36
CA GLY A 538 16.25 -17.45 -9.41
C GLY A 538 15.59 -17.47 -10.80
N GLY A 539 16.37 -17.16 -11.81
CA GLY A 539 15.92 -17.16 -13.20
C GLY A 539 15.95 -15.76 -13.82
N ASP A 540 16.13 -15.73 -15.13
CA ASP A 540 16.10 -14.49 -15.90
C ASP A 540 14.67 -13.92 -15.88
N GLU A 541 14.54 -12.66 -15.53
CA GLU A 541 13.26 -11.94 -15.55
C GLU A 541 12.62 -11.94 -16.95
N ARG A 542 13.41 -12.11 -18.00
CA ARG A 542 12.96 -12.25 -19.37
C ARG A 542 12.43 -13.65 -19.68
N ASP A 543 12.80 -14.67 -18.90
CA ASP A 543 12.33 -16.02 -19.13
C ASP A 543 10.80 -16.08 -19.04
N VAL A 544 10.19 -16.67 -20.06
CA VAL A 544 8.75 -16.94 -20.10
C VAL A 544 8.28 -17.83 -18.94
N ASN A 545 9.17 -18.67 -18.42
CA ASN A 545 8.92 -19.55 -17.28
C ASN A 545 9.28 -18.92 -15.93
N ASN A 546 9.70 -17.64 -15.92
CA ASN A 546 9.89 -16.91 -14.68
C ASN A 546 8.69 -17.10 -13.75
N TYR A 547 8.94 -17.24 -12.46
CA TYR A 547 7.90 -17.56 -11.47
C TYR A 547 6.74 -16.57 -11.49
N PHE A 548 7.04 -15.26 -11.53
CA PHE A 548 6.03 -14.19 -11.61
C PHE A 548 5.12 -14.38 -12.84
N LYS A 549 5.72 -14.57 -14.03
CA LYS A 549 4.98 -14.76 -15.28
C LYS A 549 4.13 -16.02 -15.24
N ARG A 550 4.64 -17.11 -14.66
CA ARG A 550 3.91 -18.36 -14.48
C ARG A 550 2.65 -18.14 -13.61
N ARG A 551 2.79 -17.47 -12.47
CA ARG A 551 1.65 -17.17 -11.59
C ARG A 551 0.61 -16.31 -12.29
N MET A 552 1.04 -15.30 -13.04
CA MET A 552 0.14 -14.47 -13.84
C MET A 552 -0.69 -15.31 -14.81
N ARG A 553 -0.08 -16.23 -15.55
CA ARG A 553 -0.80 -17.14 -16.48
C ARG A 553 -1.78 -18.06 -15.77
N GLN A 554 -1.47 -18.50 -14.56
CA GLN A 554 -2.32 -19.43 -13.82
C GLN A 554 -3.61 -18.80 -13.29
N LEU A 555 -3.55 -17.59 -12.80
CA LEU A 555 -4.64 -16.98 -12.06
C LEU A 555 -5.25 -15.75 -12.73
N ASN A 556 -4.51 -15.05 -13.59
CA ASN A 556 -5.00 -13.85 -14.25
C ASN A 556 -5.54 -14.14 -15.65
N GLU A 557 -6.51 -15.04 -15.72
CA GLU A 557 -7.30 -15.22 -16.93
C GLU A 557 -8.27 -14.05 -17.10
N ILE A 558 -7.92 -13.11 -17.95
CA ILE A 558 -8.85 -12.05 -18.35
C ILE A 558 -9.76 -12.63 -19.41
N ALA A 559 -11.00 -12.99 -19.05
CA ALA A 559 -12.14 -13.24 -19.92
C ALA A 559 -11.79 -13.62 -21.37
N GLY A 560 -11.24 -14.82 -21.62
CA GLY A 560 -10.86 -15.28 -22.96
C GLY A 560 -9.69 -14.53 -23.59
N ARG A 561 -8.99 -13.73 -22.82
CA ARG A 561 -7.72 -13.11 -23.20
C ARG A 561 -6.65 -13.74 -22.33
N GLU A 562 -5.72 -14.45 -22.96
CA GLU A 562 -4.48 -14.85 -22.29
C GLU A 562 -3.89 -13.62 -21.57
N ALA A 563 -3.26 -13.83 -20.43
CA ALA A 563 -2.51 -12.78 -19.76
C ALA A 563 -1.57 -12.16 -20.78
N ARG A 564 -1.96 -11.00 -21.31
CA ARG A 564 -1.39 -10.44 -22.54
C ARG A 564 0.11 -10.27 -22.37
N GLY A 565 0.89 -10.95 -23.24
CA GLY A 565 2.34 -10.85 -23.34
C GLY A 565 3.13 -11.57 -22.26
N MET A 566 2.51 -12.25 -21.26
CA MET A 566 3.23 -13.10 -20.31
C MET A 566 3.87 -14.33 -20.97
N ASN A 567 3.58 -14.55 -22.24
CA ASN A 567 4.21 -15.57 -23.07
C ASN A 567 5.45 -15.04 -23.81
N SER A 568 5.80 -13.75 -23.66
CA SER A 568 6.95 -13.13 -24.30
C SER A 568 8.16 -13.09 -23.35
N TYR A 569 9.33 -13.40 -23.90
CA TYR A 569 10.62 -13.17 -23.26
C TYR A 569 10.86 -11.70 -22.94
N ASP A 570 10.34 -10.80 -23.77
CA ASP A 570 10.61 -9.37 -23.72
C ASP A 570 9.70 -8.63 -22.72
N THR A 571 8.82 -9.36 -22.03
CA THR A 571 7.95 -8.72 -21.05
C THR A 571 8.69 -8.44 -19.74
N PRO A 572 8.86 -7.17 -19.36
CA PRO A 572 9.54 -6.82 -18.13
C PRO A 572 8.75 -7.27 -16.90
N VAL A 573 9.46 -7.73 -15.87
CA VAL A 573 8.90 -8.05 -14.56
C VAL A 573 9.02 -6.86 -13.60
N LEU A 574 10.16 -6.20 -13.62
CA LEU A 574 10.38 -4.95 -12.88
C LEU A 574 9.85 -3.74 -13.65
N PHE A 575 9.55 -2.66 -12.93
CA PHE A 575 9.22 -1.37 -13.53
C PHE A 575 10.46 -0.71 -14.13
N PRO A 576 10.29 0.19 -15.11
CA PRO A 576 11.41 0.95 -15.66
C PRO A 576 11.95 1.95 -14.65
N ILE A 577 13.24 2.17 -14.65
CA ILE A 577 13.81 3.37 -14.02
C ILE A 577 13.22 4.59 -14.77
N PRO A 578 12.67 5.60 -14.05
CA PRO A 578 12.04 6.74 -14.71
C PRO A 578 13.00 7.49 -15.62
N GLN A 579 12.55 7.80 -16.83
CA GLN A 579 13.38 8.47 -17.83
C GLN A 579 13.91 9.82 -17.34
N GLU A 580 13.09 10.60 -16.64
CA GLU A 580 13.52 11.89 -16.07
C GLU A 580 14.71 11.74 -15.11
N PHE A 581 14.75 10.64 -14.32
CA PHE A 581 15.88 10.37 -13.45
C PHE A 581 17.13 10.01 -14.25
N ILE A 582 17.01 9.17 -15.29
CA ILE A 582 18.12 8.81 -16.17
C ILE A 582 18.69 10.07 -16.84
N ASP A 583 17.84 10.93 -17.40
CA ASP A 583 18.23 12.16 -18.10
C ASP A 583 18.88 13.19 -17.16
N SER A 584 18.45 13.25 -15.91
CA SER A 584 19.02 14.16 -14.91
C SER A 584 20.38 13.70 -14.36
N ASN A 585 20.72 12.43 -14.52
CA ASN A 585 21.97 11.84 -14.03
C ASN A 585 23.14 12.07 -15.03
N THR A 586 23.42 13.32 -15.35
CA THR A 586 24.34 13.71 -16.43
C THR A 586 25.81 13.37 -16.18
N GLY A 587 26.20 13.15 -14.93
CA GLY A 587 27.58 12.80 -14.55
C GLY A 587 27.92 11.31 -14.78
N ARG A 588 26.90 10.45 -14.91
CA ARG A 588 27.06 9.02 -15.16
C ARG A 588 25.86 8.48 -15.93
N GLN A 589 26.12 7.75 -17.00
CA GLN A 589 25.05 7.06 -17.74
C GLN A 589 24.45 5.93 -16.89
N LEU A 590 23.14 5.90 -16.84
CA LEU A 590 22.37 4.83 -16.21
C LEU A 590 21.66 4.00 -17.28
N GLU A 591 21.72 2.68 -17.10
CA GLU A 591 20.93 1.75 -17.91
C GLU A 591 19.59 1.48 -17.25
N ASN A 592 18.57 1.27 -18.05
CA ASN A 592 17.26 0.85 -17.58
C ASN A 592 17.21 -0.64 -17.23
N ASN A 593 16.09 -1.13 -16.69
CA ASN A 593 15.87 -2.54 -16.49
C ASN A 593 15.73 -3.27 -17.84
N PRO A 594 16.05 -4.58 -17.91
CA PRO A 594 15.90 -5.37 -19.13
C PRO A 594 14.48 -5.28 -19.71
N GLY A 595 14.39 -5.08 -21.03
CA GLY A 595 13.12 -4.94 -21.74
C GLY A 595 12.66 -3.50 -21.94
N TYR A 596 13.42 -2.51 -21.43
CA TYR A 596 13.21 -1.08 -21.70
C TYR A 596 14.36 -0.52 -22.55
N LEU A 597 14.05 0.44 -23.40
CA LEU A 597 15.01 1.14 -24.26
C LEU A 597 15.54 2.39 -23.56
#